data_0b8833616bac3ba774da8d1300bdc844
#
_entry.id   0b8833616bac3ba774da8d1300bdc844
#
_cell.length_a   1.000
_cell.length_b   1.000
_cell.length_c   1.000
_cell.angle_alpha   90.00
_cell.angle_beta   90.00
_cell.angle_gamma   90.00
#
_symmetry.space_group_name_H-M   'P 1'
#
loop_
_entity.id
_entity.type
_entity.pdbx_description
1 polymer ?
#
loop_
_entity_poly.entity_id
_entity_poly.type
_entity_poly.pdbx_seq_one_letter_code
_entity_poly.pdbx_strand_id
1 'polypeptide(L)'
;MKAPLKNLTIDAERLWDDLMQTAKIGGTAKGGIRRLTLTDLDREVRDWFAARTRELGCTVTVDEMGAMFARYPGQRADVPPIGIGSHLDTQPSGGKFDGTLGVLAALEALRTLRSAGYETFAPIEAINWTNEEGSRFSPSMIASGVFAGAFTRDFAHTRKDRDGETFGAALDKIGYRGAARSGDHKLSAFFELHIEQGPFLEAEGKEIGVVTGVQAMRWYEVTVAGQESHAGTTPMPRRHDALLGAARLIEFVNDCARKFPEAVGTVGRAEVGPGSPNVIPGQVYFTLDLRDPAESVIDTMEHEFAAAAKRVAGDLGLDIAFKPISAEPAVRFDAECVDTVRAAAKVSGFTSRDIVSRAGHDATYISRVAPTAMIFVPCKDGISHNEAEFSSKEQCAAGAQVLLQAVLDYDRKLAARFGEK
;
A
#
# COMPACT_ATOMS: atom_id res chain seq x y z
N MET A 1 -11.62 -6.03 38.71
CA MET A 1 -10.65 -6.15 37.58
C MET A 1 -10.31 -7.61 37.42
N LYS A 2 -10.72 -8.24 36.29
CA LYS A 2 -10.22 -9.57 35.92
C LYS A 2 -8.72 -9.43 35.63
N ALA A 3 -7.91 -10.37 36.11
CA ALA A 3 -6.46 -10.39 35.88
C ALA A 3 -6.16 -10.29 34.38
N PRO A 4 -5.10 -9.58 33.97
CA PRO A 4 -4.75 -9.51 32.56
C PRO A 4 -4.51 -10.93 32.05
N LEU A 5 -5.31 -11.35 31.05
CA LEU A 5 -5.07 -12.60 30.32
C LEU A 5 -3.74 -12.44 29.56
N LYS A 6 -2.68 -12.91 30.19
CA LYS A 6 -1.32 -12.85 29.67
C LYS A 6 -1.18 -13.83 28.54
N ASN A 7 -1.90 -14.12 27.62
CA ASN A 7 -1.63 -15.01 26.47
C ASN A 7 -2.90 -15.27 25.64
N LEU A 8 -3.54 -14.20 25.13
CA LEU A 8 -4.46 -14.42 24.01
C LEU A 8 -3.64 -14.79 22.78
N THR A 9 -3.92 -15.98 22.26
CA THR A 9 -3.24 -16.49 21.06
C THR A 9 -4.27 -16.65 19.96
N ILE A 10 -3.95 -16.15 18.77
CA ILE A 10 -4.79 -16.33 17.56
C ILE A 10 -4.82 -17.81 17.15
N ASP A 11 -5.85 -18.19 16.43
CA ASP A 11 -5.96 -19.52 15.84
C ASP A 11 -5.37 -19.51 14.42
N ALA A 12 -4.13 -20.00 14.30
CA ALA A 12 -3.38 -20.00 13.05
C ALA A 12 -4.03 -20.86 11.95
N GLU A 13 -4.64 -21.98 12.32
CA GLU A 13 -5.34 -22.85 11.36
C GLU A 13 -6.57 -22.15 10.81
N ARG A 14 -7.37 -21.52 11.67
CA ARG A 14 -8.57 -20.79 11.26
C ARG A 14 -8.25 -19.60 10.36
N LEU A 15 -7.21 -18.81 10.68
CA LEU A 15 -6.75 -17.73 9.82
C LEU A 15 -6.31 -18.26 8.45
N TRP A 16 -5.54 -19.34 8.44
CA TRP A 16 -5.07 -19.96 7.19
C TRP A 16 -6.23 -20.51 6.35
N ASP A 17 -7.18 -21.18 6.99
CA ASP A 17 -8.36 -21.70 6.31
C ASP A 17 -9.20 -20.59 5.68
N ASP A 18 -9.38 -19.44 6.38
CA ASP A 18 -10.07 -18.28 5.83
C ASP A 18 -9.32 -17.67 4.64
N LEU A 19 -7.98 -17.55 4.72
CA LEU A 19 -7.15 -17.12 3.60
C LEU A 19 -7.34 -18.04 2.39
N MET A 20 -7.28 -19.35 2.59
CA MET A 20 -7.44 -20.32 1.50
C MET A 20 -8.89 -20.41 1.00
N GLN A 21 -9.88 -20.18 1.84
CA GLN A 21 -11.28 -20.14 1.43
C GLN A 21 -11.58 -18.89 0.59
N THR A 22 -11.17 -17.71 1.05
CA THR A 22 -11.39 -16.45 0.32
C THR A 22 -10.57 -16.38 -0.96
N ALA A 23 -9.43 -17.08 -1.04
CA ALA A 23 -8.64 -17.23 -2.25
C ALA A 23 -9.37 -17.98 -3.38
N LYS A 24 -10.44 -18.73 -3.08
CA LYS A 24 -11.28 -19.35 -4.11
C LYS A 24 -12.16 -18.35 -4.84
N ILE A 25 -12.49 -17.23 -4.19
CA ILE A 25 -13.28 -16.14 -4.79
C ILE A 25 -12.37 -15.32 -5.70
N GLY A 26 -12.48 -15.56 -6.98
CA GLY A 26 -11.58 -14.99 -8.00
C GLY A 26 -10.28 -15.76 -8.22
N GLY A 27 -10.17 -16.99 -7.71
CA GLY A 27 -8.98 -17.84 -7.86
C GLY A 27 -8.63 -18.09 -9.33
N THR A 28 -7.33 -18.01 -9.66
CA THR A 28 -6.81 -18.22 -11.00
C THR A 28 -6.22 -19.62 -11.19
N ALA A 29 -6.05 -20.04 -12.45
CA ALA A 29 -5.47 -21.34 -12.76
C ALA A 29 -4.00 -21.50 -12.28
N LYS A 30 -3.29 -20.39 -12.07
CA LYS A 30 -1.90 -20.38 -11.57
C LYS A 30 -1.81 -20.25 -10.05
N GLY A 31 -2.97 -20.23 -9.38
CA GLY A 31 -3.03 -20.22 -7.92
C GLY A 31 -3.03 -18.85 -7.25
N GLY A 32 -3.12 -17.77 -8.02
CA GLY A 32 -3.34 -16.41 -7.51
C GLY A 32 -4.82 -16.04 -7.41
N ILE A 33 -5.10 -14.75 -7.28
CA ILE A 33 -6.46 -14.18 -7.23
C ILE A 33 -6.58 -13.05 -8.25
N ARG A 34 -7.75 -12.97 -8.90
CA ARG A 34 -8.19 -11.84 -9.72
C ARG A 34 -9.54 -11.35 -9.22
N ARG A 35 -9.53 -10.46 -8.27
CA ARG A 35 -10.72 -9.90 -7.61
C ARG A 35 -10.64 -8.38 -7.64
N LEU A 36 -10.87 -7.82 -8.84
CA LEU A 36 -10.84 -6.37 -9.01
C LEU A 36 -11.95 -5.71 -8.22
N THR A 37 -11.64 -4.54 -7.67
CA THR A 37 -12.56 -3.75 -6.87
C THR A 37 -13.91 -3.53 -7.58
N LEU A 38 -14.99 -3.52 -6.82
CA LEU A 38 -16.37 -3.26 -7.28
C LEU A 38 -16.85 -4.17 -8.43
N THR A 39 -16.35 -5.41 -8.46
CA THR A 39 -16.85 -6.50 -9.31
C THR A 39 -17.79 -7.41 -8.51
N ASP A 40 -18.46 -8.35 -9.18
CA ASP A 40 -19.27 -9.37 -8.49
C ASP A 40 -18.42 -10.25 -7.57
N LEU A 41 -17.17 -10.52 -7.91
CA LEU A 41 -16.23 -11.26 -7.05
C LEU A 41 -15.86 -10.45 -5.80
N ASP A 42 -15.65 -9.15 -5.94
CA ASP A 42 -15.42 -8.27 -4.79
C ASP A 42 -16.67 -8.20 -3.89
N ARG A 43 -17.87 -8.15 -4.49
CA ARG A 43 -19.13 -8.25 -3.73
C ARG A 43 -19.20 -9.56 -2.95
N GLU A 44 -18.87 -10.69 -3.55
CA GLU A 44 -18.93 -12.01 -2.91
C GLU A 44 -18.03 -12.07 -1.66
N VAL A 45 -16.80 -11.60 -1.73
CA VAL A 45 -15.89 -11.59 -0.56
C VAL A 45 -16.31 -10.58 0.50
N ARG A 46 -16.89 -9.44 0.10
CA ARG A 46 -17.47 -8.45 1.02
C ARG A 46 -18.67 -9.03 1.78
N ASP A 47 -19.57 -9.73 1.08
CA ASP A 47 -20.69 -10.41 1.68
C ASP A 47 -20.22 -11.48 2.67
N TRP A 48 -19.20 -12.25 2.31
CA TRP A 48 -18.55 -13.22 3.19
C TRP A 48 -18.00 -12.56 4.46
N PHE A 49 -17.21 -11.48 4.31
CA PHE A 49 -16.65 -10.74 5.44
C PHE A 49 -17.73 -10.15 6.34
N ALA A 50 -18.77 -9.53 5.77
CA ALA A 50 -19.88 -8.97 6.51
C ALA A 50 -20.65 -10.04 7.30
N ALA A 51 -20.87 -11.23 6.71
CA ALA A 51 -21.52 -12.35 7.39
C ALA A 51 -20.69 -12.81 8.59
N ARG A 52 -19.39 -13.06 8.40
CA ARG A 52 -18.47 -13.52 9.46
C ARG A 52 -18.35 -12.54 10.62
N THR A 53 -18.28 -11.24 10.34
CA THR A 53 -18.20 -10.22 11.39
C THR A 53 -19.52 -10.06 12.13
N ARG A 54 -20.68 -10.17 11.46
CA ARG A 54 -22.00 -10.17 12.12
C ARG A 54 -22.19 -11.36 13.05
N GLU A 55 -21.72 -12.57 12.69
CA GLU A 55 -21.72 -13.76 13.55
C GLU A 55 -20.97 -13.52 14.88
N LEU A 56 -19.98 -12.61 14.88
CA LEU A 56 -19.26 -12.20 16.08
C LEU A 56 -19.98 -11.13 16.91
N GLY A 57 -21.13 -10.65 16.44
CA GLY A 57 -21.87 -9.57 17.08
C GLY A 57 -21.39 -8.17 16.69
N CYS A 58 -20.63 -8.04 15.61
CA CYS A 58 -20.23 -6.73 15.10
C CYS A 58 -21.39 -6.01 14.42
N THR A 59 -21.45 -4.70 14.60
CA THR A 59 -22.23 -3.81 13.75
C THR A 59 -21.41 -3.48 12.51
N VAL A 60 -21.95 -3.81 11.32
CA VAL A 60 -21.27 -3.52 10.05
C VAL A 60 -21.86 -2.27 9.43
N THR A 61 -21.05 -1.23 9.31
CA THR A 61 -21.36 0.02 8.61
C THR A 61 -20.58 0.07 7.30
N VAL A 62 -21.21 0.58 6.25
CA VAL A 62 -20.58 0.84 4.95
C VAL A 62 -20.69 2.33 4.66
N ASP A 63 -19.61 2.94 4.24
CA ASP A 63 -19.62 4.36 3.87
C ASP A 63 -19.96 4.59 2.39
N GLU A 64 -20.08 5.85 2.00
CA GLU A 64 -20.40 6.27 0.63
C GLU A 64 -19.32 5.91 -0.41
N MET A 65 -18.12 5.47 0.06
CA MET A 65 -17.04 4.94 -0.78
C MET A 65 -17.02 3.42 -0.83
N GLY A 66 -17.92 2.76 -0.11
CA GLY A 66 -17.97 1.31 0.00
C GLY A 66 -16.98 0.72 1.02
N ALA A 67 -16.24 1.54 1.74
CA ALA A 67 -15.40 1.05 2.83
C ALA A 67 -16.27 0.44 3.93
N MET A 68 -15.85 -0.72 4.44
CA MET A 68 -16.61 -1.50 5.42
C MET A 68 -15.96 -1.40 6.80
N PHE A 69 -16.78 -1.12 7.81
CA PHE A 69 -16.37 -0.97 9.20
C PHE A 69 -17.17 -1.96 10.04
N ALA A 70 -16.56 -3.05 10.47
CA ALA A 70 -17.15 -4.04 11.34
C ALA A 70 -16.75 -3.77 12.79
N ARG A 71 -17.61 -3.05 13.52
CA ARG A 71 -17.37 -2.61 14.90
C ARG A 71 -17.73 -3.71 15.89
N TYR A 72 -16.72 -4.22 16.57
CA TYR A 72 -16.84 -5.06 17.76
C TYR A 72 -16.95 -4.16 19.00
N PRO A 73 -17.95 -4.37 19.90
CA PRO A 73 -18.18 -3.49 21.04
C PRO A 73 -17.05 -3.54 22.07
N GLY A 74 -16.75 -2.37 22.66
CA GLY A 74 -15.92 -2.23 23.85
C GLY A 74 -16.75 -1.76 25.06
N GLN A 75 -16.11 -1.62 26.20
CA GLN A 75 -16.73 -1.12 27.45
C GLN A 75 -17.18 0.35 27.32
N ARG A 76 -16.48 1.14 26.51
CA ARG A 76 -16.72 2.59 26.31
C ARG A 76 -17.07 2.84 24.84
N ALA A 77 -18.35 2.83 24.54
CA ALA A 77 -18.88 3.09 23.19
C ALA A 77 -18.62 4.53 22.69
N ASP A 78 -18.37 5.47 23.61
CA ASP A 78 -18.07 6.88 23.36
C ASP A 78 -16.60 7.15 23.01
N VAL A 79 -15.70 6.20 23.24
CA VAL A 79 -14.30 6.28 22.82
C VAL A 79 -14.22 5.89 21.33
N PRO A 80 -13.48 6.66 20.50
CA PRO A 80 -13.26 6.26 19.10
C PRO A 80 -12.60 4.88 19.02
N PRO A 81 -13.01 4.02 18.07
CA PRO A 81 -12.50 2.66 17.95
C PRO A 81 -11.02 2.61 17.57
N ILE A 82 -10.37 1.51 17.89
CA ILE A 82 -9.09 1.13 17.29
C ILE A 82 -9.41 0.43 15.97
N GLY A 83 -9.00 1.00 14.84
CA GLY A 83 -9.14 0.40 13.52
C GLY A 83 -8.02 -0.60 13.24
N ILE A 84 -8.37 -1.74 12.65
CA ILE A 84 -7.46 -2.77 12.17
C ILE A 84 -7.95 -3.29 10.83
N GLY A 85 -7.11 -3.51 9.85
CA GLY A 85 -7.56 -4.02 8.55
C GLY A 85 -6.62 -3.65 7.41
N SER A 86 -7.12 -3.78 6.20
CA SER A 86 -6.48 -3.48 4.93
C SER A 86 -7.54 -3.50 3.83
N HIS A 87 -7.30 -4.18 2.69
CA HIS A 87 -8.21 -4.28 1.55
C HIS A 87 -8.47 -5.73 1.12
N LEU A 88 -9.55 -5.94 0.35
CA LEU A 88 -9.93 -7.23 -0.22
C LEU A 88 -9.85 -7.26 -1.75
N ASP A 89 -9.76 -6.11 -2.42
CA ASP A 89 -9.50 -6.04 -3.85
C ASP A 89 -8.05 -6.42 -4.17
N THR A 90 -7.82 -6.91 -5.39
CA THR A 90 -6.51 -7.42 -5.80
C THR A 90 -6.10 -6.88 -7.16
N GLN A 91 -4.82 -7.01 -7.48
CA GLN A 91 -4.32 -6.84 -8.85
C GLN A 91 -4.96 -7.81 -9.84
N PRO A 92 -4.93 -7.53 -11.17
CA PRO A 92 -5.42 -8.45 -12.20
C PRO A 92 -4.75 -9.83 -12.20
N SER A 93 -3.55 -9.92 -11.66
CA SER A 93 -2.77 -11.14 -11.46
C SER A 93 -2.15 -11.11 -10.08
N GLY A 94 -3.00 -10.95 -9.04
CA GLY A 94 -2.58 -10.79 -7.65
C GLY A 94 -2.31 -12.10 -6.94
N GLY A 95 -1.70 -11.98 -5.77
CA GLY A 95 -1.50 -13.08 -4.83
C GLY A 95 -2.70 -13.33 -3.93
N LYS A 96 -2.50 -14.14 -2.89
CA LYS A 96 -3.55 -14.52 -1.93
C LYS A 96 -3.51 -13.72 -0.64
N PHE A 97 -2.42 -12.97 -0.43
CA PHE A 97 -2.08 -12.42 0.88
C PHE A 97 -2.12 -10.90 0.88
N ASP A 98 -1.80 -10.28 -0.25
CA ASP A 98 -1.81 -8.83 -0.45
C ASP A 98 -3.16 -8.24 -0.02
N GLY A 99 -3.15 -7.33 0.95
CA GLY A 99 -4.33 -6.74 1.60
C GLY A 99 -5.21 -7.72 2.35
N THR A 100 -5.54 -8.85 1.70
CA THR A 100 -6.43 -9.88 2.25
C THR A 100 -5.95 -10.39 3.62
N LEU A 101 -4.64 -10.53 3.82
CA LEU A 101 -4.06 -10.93 5.10
C LEU A 101 -4.46 -9.96 6.22
N GLY A 102 -4.38 -8.64 6.00
CA GLY A 102 -4.71 -7.63 7.00
C GLY A 102 -6.18 -7.65 7.42
N VAL A 103 -7.09 -7.82 6.46
CA VAL A 103 -8.53 -7.90 6.75
C VAL A 103 -8.88 -9.19 7.49
N LEU A 104 -8.31 -10.34 7.08
CA LEU A 104 -8.59 -11.62 7.72
C LEU A 104 -7.91 -11.77 9.09
N ALA A 105 -6.74 -11.18 9.28
CA ALA A 105 -6.11 -11.07 10.59
C ALA A 105 -6.93 -10.19 11.55
N ALA A 106 -7.54 -9.12 11.05
CA ALA A 106 -8.48 -8.31 11.84
C ALA A 106 -9.69 -9.15 12.28
N LEU A 107 -10.29 -9.90 11.36
CA LEU A 107 -11.38 -10.83 11.68
C LEU A 107 -10.95 -11.88 12.73
N GLU A 108 -9.75 -12.45 12.58
CA GLU A 108 -9.22 -13.44 13.51
C GLU A 108 -8.95 -12.85 14.90
N ALA A 109 -8.45 -11.61 14.97
CA ALA A 109 -8.29 -10.90 16.23
C ALA A 109 -9.64 -10.74 16.96
N LEU A 110 -10.70 -10.34 16.26
CA LEU A 110 -12.06 -10.23 16.83
C LEU A 110 -12.59 -11.59 17.32
N ARG A 111 -12.36 -12.66 16.55
CA ARG A 111 -12.74 -14.04 16.96
C ARG A 111 -12.03 -14.47 18.23
N THR A 112 -10.74 -14.18 18.33
CA THR A 112 -9.94 -14.49 19.51
C THR A 112 -10.46 -13.74 20.74
N LEU A 113 -10.74 -12.45 20.63
CA LEU A 113 -11.35 -11.66 21.70
C LEU A 113 -12.69 -12.26 22.14
N ARG A 114 -13.57 -12.57 21.19
CA ARG A 114 -14.87 -13.18 21.46
C ARG A 114 -14.77 -14.54 22.16
N SER A 115 -13.91 -15.41 21.65
CA SER A 115 -13.74 -16.76 22.19
C SER A 115 -13.19 -16.76 23.62
N ALA A 116 -12.35 -15.75 23.94
CA ALA A 116 -11.80 -15.55 25.26
C ALA A 116 -12.75 -14.79 26.21
N GLY A 117 -13.88 -14.29 25.72
CA GLY A 117 -14.77 -13.40 26.49
C GLY A 117 -14.06 -12.14 26.98
N TYR A 118 -13.08 -11.65 26.18
CA TYR A 118 -12.32 -10.45 26.53
C TYR A 118 -13.05 -9.20 26.02
N GLU A 119 -13.31 -8.28 26.91
CA GLU A 119 -13.92 -6.98 26.59
C GLU A 119 -12.82 -5.91 26.59
N THR A 120 -12.58 -5.29 25.44
CA THR A 120 -11.66 -4.15 25.30
C THR A 120 -12.27 -2.89 25.91
N PHE A 121 -11.45 -1.94 26.31
CA PHE A 121 -11.90 -0.64 26.78
C PHE A 121 -12.57 0.16 25.65
N ALA A 122 -11.87 0.33 24.53
CA ALA A 122 -12.41 0.94 23.30
C ALA A 122 -13.04 -0.11 22.37
N PRO A 123 -14.00 0.24 21.53
CA PRO A 123 -14.43 -0.62 20.44
C PRO A 123 -13.26 -0.92 19.48
N ILE A 124 -13.32 -2.08 18.81
CA ILE A 124 -12.38 -2.43 17.73
C ILE A 124 -13.14 -2.46 16.41
N GLU A 125 -12.59 -1.88 15.35
CA GLU A 125 -13.16 -1.94 14.01
C GLU A 125 -12.26 -2.74 13.06
N ALA A 126 -12.78 -3.87 12.56
CA ALA A 126 -12.17 -4.53 11.41
C ALA A 126 -12.61 -3.83 10.12
N ILE A 127 -11.64 -3.33 9.35
CA ILE A 127 -11.87 -2.44 8.21
C ILE A 127 -11.44 -3.12 6.91
N ASN A 128 -12.29 -2.99 5.87
CA ASN A 128 -11.95 -3.27 4.49
C ASN A 128 -12.07 -2.00 3.66
N TRP A 129 -10.94 -1.45 3.23
CA TRP A 129 -10.89 -0.29 2.36
C TRP A 129 -11.24 -0.67 0.92
N THR A 130 -11.82 0.27 0.15
CA THR A 130 -12.24 0.02 -1.23
C THR A 130 -11.23 0.60 -2.21
N ASN A 131 -10.82 -0.20 -3.20
CA ASN A 131 -9.94 0.22 -4.30
C ASN A 131 -8.57 0.71 -3.80
N GLU A 132 -7.97 -0.07 -2.90
CA GLU A 132 -6.60 0.20 -2.49
C GLU A 132 -5.65 0.07 -3.67
N GLU A 133 -5.76 -1.01 -4.42
CA GLU A 133 -4.88 -1.37 -5.54
C GLU A 133 -4.90 -0.38 -6.72
N GLY A 134 -5.99 0.36 -6.92
CA GLY A 134 -6.12 1.31 -8.02
C GLY A 134 -6.13 0.67 -9.42
N SER A 135 -6.07 -0.65 -9.51
CA SER A 135 -5.91 -1.39 -10.77
C SER A 135 -7.12 -1.30 -11.70
N ARG A 136 -8.33 -1.09 -11.14
CA ARG A 136 -9.53 -0.82 -11.92
C ARG A 136 -9.82 0.68 -12.03
N PHE A 137 -9.77 1.40 -10.93
CA PHE A 137 -10.01 2.85 -10.87
C PHE A 137 -8.79 3.57 -10.28
N SER A 138 -8.07 4.31 -11.12
CA SER A 138 -6.95 5.14 -10.64
C SER A 138 -7.45 6.43 -10.00
N PRO A 139 -6.81 6.90 -8.92
CA PRO A 139 -5.61 6.37 -8.28
C PRO A 139 -5.87 5.21 -7.32
N SER A 140 -4.81 4.58 -6.82
CA SER A 140 -4.84 3.63 -5.70
C SER A 140 -5.29 4.31 -4.39
N MET A 141 -5.66 3.51 -3.37
CA MET A 141 -6.04 3.96 -2.02
C MET A 141 -7.16 5.02 -2.03
N ILE A 142 -8.12 4.91 -2.97
CA ILE A 142 -9.07 6.01 -3.21
C ILE A 142 -10.05 6.19 -2.05
N ALA A 143 -10.50 5.10 -1.39
CA ALA A 143 -11.44 5.19 -0.29
C ALA A 143 -10.78 5.73 0.99
N SER A 144 -9.62 5.23 1.37
CA SER A 144 -8.85 5.76 2.50
C SER A 144 -8.41 7.21 2.26
N GLY A 145 -8.11 7.56 1.00
CA GLY A 145 -7.81 8.92 0.59
C GLY A 145 -9.00 9.88 0.74
N VAL A 146 -10.23 9.44 0.42
CA VAL A 146 -11.45 10.24 0.68
C VAL A 146 -11.71 10.33 2.18
N PHE A 147 -11.57 9.24 2.92
CA PHE A 147 -11.72 9.20 4.37
C PHE A 147 -10.77 10.20 5.07
N ALA A 148 -9.55 10.30 4.60
CA ALA A 148 -8.54 11.22 5.13
C ALA A 148 -8.61 12.64 4.54
N GLY A 149 -9.54 12.92 3.63
CA GLY A 149 -9.69 14.22 2.99
C GLY A 149 -8.63 14.55 1.93
N ALA A 150 -7.85 13.56 1.48
CA ALA A 150 -6.88 13.74 0.39
C ALA A 150 -7.56 13.84 -0.98
N PHE A 151 -8.69 13.15 -1.15
CA PHE A 151 -9.54 13.22 -2.33
C PHE A 151 -10.96 13.65 -1.95
N THR A 152 -11.69 14.24 -2.89
CA THR A 152 -13.12 14.46 -2.71
C THR A 152 -13.90 13.24 -3.17
N ARG A 153 -15.10 13.02 -2.58
CA ARG A 153 -16.02 11.97 -3.02
C ARG A 153 -16.32 12.08 -4.52
N ASP A 154 -16.59 13.28 -5.01
CA ASP A 154 -16.99 13.50 -6.40
C ASP A 154 -15.83 13.20 -7.36
N PHE A 155 -14.59 13.54 -6.98
CA PHE A 155 -13.40 13.09 -7.70
C PHE A 155 -13.37 11.57 -7.80
N ALA A 156 -13.53 10.87 -6.68
CA ALA A 156 -13.48 9.41 -6.63
C ALA A 156 -14.59 8.76 -7.46
N HIS A 157 -15.86 9.20 -7.27
CA HIS A 157 -17.01 8.63 -7.96
C HIS A 157 -16.99 8.81 -9.48
N THR A 158 -16.28 9.83 -9.97
CA THR A 158 -16.14 10.09 -11.43
C THR A 158 -14.98 9.35 -12.09
N ARG A 159 -14.12 8.65 -11.31
CA ARG A 159 -13.04 7.83 -11.90
C ARG A 159 -13.64 6.75 -12.77
N LYS A 160 -13.04 6.53 -13.94
CA LYS A 160 -13.51 5.54 -14.92
C LYS A 160 -12.51 4.41 -15.04
N ASP A 161 -13.03 3.22 -15.20
CA ASP A 161 -12.25 2.07 -15.63
C ASP A 161 -12.00 2.10 -17.16
N ARG A 162 -11.34 1.06 -17.66
CA ARG A 162 -10.98 0.94 -19.09
C ARG A 162 -12.19 0.83 -20.01
N ASP A 163 -13.33 0.36 -19.49
CA ASP A 163 -14.58 0.18 -20.24
C ASP A 163 -15.49 1.42 -20.14
N GLY A 164 -15.06 2.45 -19.37
CA GLY A 164 -15.77 3.70 -19.20
C GLY A 164 -16.80 3.68 -18.08
N GLU A 165 -16.95 2.58 -17.31
CA GLU A 165 -17.80 2.52 -16.13
C GLU A 165 -17.19 3.40 -15.03
N THR A 166 -18.02 4.21 -14.34
CA THR A 166 -17.53 5.04 -13.25
C THR A 166 -17.48 4.26 -11.93
N PHE A 167 -16.56 4.64 -11.03
CA PHE A 167 -16.46 4.10 -9.68
C PHE A 167 -17.83 4.15 -8.97
N GLY A 168 -18.52 5.30 -9.04
CA GLY A 168 -19.84 5.45 -8.43
C GLY A 168 -20.88 4.50 -9.00
N ALA A 169 -20.94 4.29 -10.32
CA ALA A 169 -21.85 3.36 -10.96
C ALA A 169 -21.55 1.91 -10.60
N ALA A 170 -20.27 1.53 -10.61
CA ALA A 170 -19.85 0.18 -10.19
C ALA A 170 -20.18 -0.10 -8.72
N LEU A 171 -20.01 0.90 -7.84
CA LEU A 171 -20.35 0.81 -6.43
C LEU A 171 -21.87 0.61 -6.20
N ASP A 172 -22.70 1.34 -6.95
CA ASP A 172 -24.15 1.15 -6.94
C ASP A 172 -24.57 -0.23 -7.44
N LYS A 173 -23.95 -0.68 -8.53
CA LYS A 173 -24.24 -1.97 -9.18
C LYS A 173 -24.03 -3.16 -8.24
N ILE A 174 -22.95 -3.15 -7.44
CA ILE A 174 -22.71 -4.21 -6.46
C ILE A 174 -23.47 -4.02 -5.15
N GLY A 175 -24.19 -2.89 -4.97
CA GLY A 175 -25.00 -2.61 -3.80
C GLY A 175 -24.20 -2.23 -2.55
N TYR A 176 -22.99 -1.74 -2.69
CA TYR A 176 -22.11 -1.40 -1.58
C TYR A 176 -21.92 0.11 -1.36
N ARG A 177 -22.70 0.97 -2.01
CA ARG A 177 -22.77 2.38 -1.61
C ARG A 177 -23.54 2.49 -0.29
N GLY A 178 -22.81 2.74 0.80
CA GLY A 178 -23.40 2.95 2.11
C GLY A 178 -23.94 4.36 2.31
N ALA A 179 -24.66 4.54 3.42
CA ALA A 179 -25.24 5.83 3.79
C ALA A 179 -24.31 6.67 4.67
N ALA A 180 -23.31 6.08 5.30
CA ALA A 180 -22.37 6.80 6.14
C ALA A 180 -21.46 7.66 5.26
N ARG A 181 -21.21 8.89 5.70
CA ARG A 181 -20.25 9.76 5.01
C ARG A 181 -18.84 9.35 5.35
N SER A 182 -17.98 9.25 4.35
CA SER A 182 -16.57 8.88 4.53
C SER A 182 -15.83 9.95 5.33
N GLY A 183 -15.07 9.55 6.34
CA GLY A 183 -14.30 10.44 7.22
C GLY A 183 -15.08 11.09 8.37
N ASP A 184 -16.41 10.84 8.51
CA ASP A 184 -17.19 11.44 9.59
C ASP A 184 -16.92 10.79 10.96
N HIS A 185 -16.51 9.54 11.03
CA HIS A 185 -16.11 8.94 12.30
C HIS A 185 -14.57 8.94 12.48
N LYS A 186 -14.15 8.98 13.73
CA LYS A 186 -12.72 9.05 14.09
C LYS A 186 -12.24 7.68 14.57
N LEU A 187 -10.96 7.42 14.34
CA LEU A 187 -10.24 6.29 14.91
C LEU A 187 -9.32 6.77 16.03
N SER A 188 -9.21 5.99 17.12
CA SER A 188 -8.21 6.21 18.17
C SER A 188 -6.81 5.88 17.69
N ALA A 189 -6.69 4.85 16.87
CA ALA A 189 -5.49 4.44 16.14
C ALA A 189 -5.88 3.54 14.98
N PHE A 190 -4.95 3.30 14.06
CA PHE A 190 -5.09 2.32 12.97
C PHE A 190 -3.83 1.45 12.88
N PHE A 191 -4.03 0.13 12.82
CA PHE A 191 -2.95 -0.83 12.61
C PHE A 191 -3.25 -1.69 11.39
N GLU A 192 -2.34 -1.71 10.43
CA GLU A 192 -2.44 -2.49 9.21
C GLU A 192 -1.40 -3.60 9.19
N LEU A 193 -1.85 -4.86 9.12
CA LEU A 193 -0.98 -6.00 8.85
C LEU A 193 -0.93 -6.24 7.35
N HIS A 194 0.28 -6.41 6.81
CA HIS A 194 0.49 -6.65 5.39
C HIS A 194 1.69 -7.58 5.16
N ILE A 195 1.81 -8.13 3.96
CA ILE A 195 3.06 -8.73 3.51
C ILE A 195 4.05 -7.62 3.15
N GLU A 196 5.35 -7.89 3.26
CA GLU A 196 6.39 -6.89 2.97
C GLU A 196 6.41 -6.43 1.51
N GLN A 197 6.00 -7.29 0.58
CA GLN A 197 6.12 -7.08 -0.87
C GLN A 197 7.58 -6.85 -1.32
N GLY A 198 8.52 -7.21 -0.49
CA GLY A 198 9.96 -7.03 -0.67
C GLY A 198 10.75 -8.18 -0.04
N PRO A 199 12.07 -8.26 -0.30
CA PRO A 199 12.89 -9.40 0.08
C PRO A 199 13.63 -9.23 1.42
N PHE A 200 13.47 -8.11 2.15
CA PHE A 200 14.39 -7.75 3.24
C PHE A 200 14.19 -8.61 4.48
N LEU A 201 12.93 -8.87 4.88
CA LEU A 201 12.66 -9.70 6.07
C LEU A 201 13.13 -11.13 5.85
N GLU A 202 12.84 -11.70 4.67
CA GLU A 202 13.29 -13.04 4.30
C GLU A 202 14.82 -13.12 4.27
N ALA A 203 15.48 -12.18 3.59
CA ALA A 203 16.93 -12.15 3.45
C ALA A 203 17.66 -12.02 4.81
N GLU A 204 17.05 -11.35 5.79
CA GLU A 204 17.59 -11.16 7.13
C GLU A 204 17.10 -12.19 8.16
N GLY A 205 16.24 -13.12 7.75
CA GLY A 205 15.64 -14.11 8.64
C GLY A 205 14.81 -13.47 9.76
N LYS A 206 14.11 -12.36 9.46
CA LYS A 206 13.23 -11.67 10.40
C LYS A 206 11.78 -12.09 10.18
N GLU A 207 11.06 -12.28 11.27
CA GLU A 207 9.67 -12.71 11.23
C GLU A 207 8.71 -11.53 11.11
N ILE A 208 9.08 -10.36 11.65
CA ILE A 208 8.22 -9.17 11.72
C ILE A 208 9.00 -7.92 11.26
N GLY A 209 8.38 -7.16 10.37
CA GLY A 209 8.75 -5.80 10.06
C GLY A 209 7.91 -4.82 10.88
N VAL A 210 8.58 -4.01 11.71
CA VAL A 210 7.96 -2.87 12.39
C VAL A 210 8.01 -1.69 11.44
N VAL A 211 6.89 -1.40 10.78
CA VAL A 211 6.88 -0.38 9.73
C VAL A 211 6.83 1.02 10.35
N THR A 212 7.84 1.82 10.08
CA THR A 212 8.02 3.16 10.66
C THR A 212 7.48 4.28 9.79
N GLY A 213 7.10 3.95 8.56
CA GLY A 213 6.58 4.92 7.59
C GLY A 213 6.58 4.38 6.16
N VAL A 214 6.32 5.26 5.20
CA VAL A 214 6.31 4.96 3.77
C VAL A 214 7.30 5.90 3.07
N GLN A 215 8.05 5.36 2.10
CA GLN A 215 9.04 6.13 1.35
C GLN A 215 8.39 7.22 0.49
N ALA A 216 9.17 8.27 0.21
CA ALA A 216 8.78 9.26 -0.78
C ALA A 216 8.95 8.75 -2.20
N MET A 217 8.16 9.30 -3.12
CA MET A 217 8.20 8.97 -4.54
C MET A 217 8.01 10.22 -5.37
N ARG A 218 8.78 10.36 -6.45
CA ARG A 218 8.57 11.41 -7.45
C ARG A 218 8.67 10.85 -8.85
N TRP A 219 7.70 11.18 -9.68
CA TRP A 219 7.65 10.79 -11.08
C TRP A 219 7.80 12.00 -11.99
N TYR A 220 8.52 11.80 -13.08
CA TYR A 220 8.78 12.83 -14.08
C TYR A 220 8.61 12.31 -15.49
N GLU A 221 8.25 13.23 -16.39
CA GLU A 221 8.38 13.07 -17.83
C GLU A 221 9.67 13.77 -18.29
N VAL A 222 10.46 13.08 -19.11
CA VAL A 222 11.66 13.62 -19.71
C VAL A 222 11.53 13.53 -21.21
N THR A 223 11.70 14.67 -21.88
CA THR A 223 11.74 14.75 -23.34
C THR A 223 13.12 15.25 -23.75
N VAL A 224 13.78 14.46 -24.58
CA VAL A 224 15.06 14.81 -25.20
C VAL A 224 14.82 15.12 -26.66
N ALA A 225 15.04 16.36 -27.09
CA ALA A 225 14.88 16.82 -28.46
C ALA A 225 16.25 17.10 -29.08
N GLY A 226 16.46 16.55 -30.27
CA GLY A 226 17.63 16.72 -31.10
C GLY A 226 17.23 17.01 -32.55
N GLN A 227 17.94 16.43 -33.50
CA GLN A 227 17.69 16.62 -34.92
C GLN A 227 17.74 15.32 -35.70
N GLU A 228 16.65 14.99 -36.35
CA GLU A 228 16.61 13.86 -37.28
C GLU A 228 17.55 14.09 -38.47
N SER A 229 18.35 13.11 -38.80
CA SER A 229 19.29 13.18 -39.92
C SER A 229 19.60 11.79 -40.45
N HIS A 230 20.12 11.71 -41.68
CA HIS A 230 20.48 10.45 -42.28
C HIS A 230 21.68 9.80 -41.55
N ALA A 231 21.52 8.58 -41.07
CA ALA A 231 22.53 7.88 -40.27
C ALA A 231 23.86 7.65 -40.94
N GLY A 232 23.88 7.48 -42.29
CA GLY A 232 25.09 7.22 -43.06
C GLY A 232 25.83 8.46 -43.55
N THR A 233 25.12 9.56 -43.85
CA THR A 233 25.70 10.75 -44.45
C THR A 233 25.98 11.88 -43.44
N THR A 234 25.41 11.84 -42.25
CA THR A 234 25.66 12.86 -41.24
C THR A 234 26.90 12.55 -40.40
N PRO A 235 27.97 13.35 -40.52
CA PRO A 235 29.19 13.14 -39.77
C PRO A 235 28.97 13.22 -38.24
N MET A 236 29.72 12.45 -37.44
CA MET A 236 29.58 12.39 -35.97
C MET A 236 29.56 13.77 -35.29
N PRO A 237 30.42 14.75 -35.64
CA PRO A 237 30.46 16.05 -34.98
C PRO A 237 29.24 16.95 -35.28
N ARG A 238 28.40 16.56 -36.23
CA ARG A 238 27.19 17.35 -36.63
C ARG A 238 25.87 16.71 -36.15
N ARG A 239 25.97 15.63 -35.35
CA ARG A 239 24.81 14.91 -34.87
C ARG A 239 24.25 15.55 -33.61
N HIS A 240 22.91 15.72 -33.57
CA HIS A 240 22.15 16.04 -32.38
C HIS A 240 21.28 14.84 -32.06
N ASP A 241 21.90 13.76 -31.58
CA ASP A 241 21.29 12.44 -31.40
C ASP A 241 20.55 12.37 -30.06
N ALA A 242 19.23 12.46 -30.12
CA ALA A 242 18.37 12.43 -28.95
C ALA A 242 18.46 11.08 -28.20
N LEU A 243 18.64 9.97 -28.93
CA LEU A 243 18.74 8.66 -28.29
C LEU A 243 20.05 8.48 -27.51
N LEU A 244 21.16 9.00 -28.04
CA LEU A 244 22.42 9.02 -27.30
C LEU A 244 22.31 9.85 -26.03
N GLY A 245 21.63 11.01 -26.11
CA GLY A 245 21.35 11.85 -24.94
C GLY A 245 20.50 11.12 -23.89
N ALA A 246 19.42 10.51 -24.32
CA ALA A 246 18.55 9.71 -23.44
C ALA A 246 19.29 8.53 -22.80
N ALA A 247 20.10 7.80 -23.57
CA ALA A 247 20.88 6.66 -23.05
C ALA A 247 21.84 7.09 -21.91
N ARG A 248 22.54 8.23 -22.07
CA ARG A 248 23.42 8.78 -21.02
C ARG A 248 22.63 9.16 -19.77
N LEU A 249 21.41 9.68 -19.91
CA LEU A 249 20.57 10.03 -18.76
C LEU A 249 19.98 8.80 -18.08
N ILE A 250 19.60 7.77 -18.83
CA ILE A 250 19.09 6.50 -18.29
C ILE A 250 20.19 5.80 -17.48
N GLU A 251 21.40 5.72 -18.00
CA GLU A 251 22.57 5.20 -17.25
C GLU A 251 22.84 6.03 -15.99
N PHE A 252 22.79 7.37 -16.10
CA PHE A 252 22.96 8.26 -14.98
C PHE A 252 21.95 8.03 -13.85
N VAL A 253 20.68 7.77 -14.17
CA VAL A 253 19.63 7.47 -13.16
C VAL A 253 20.03 6.27 -12.31
N ASN A 254 20.48 5.19 -12.96
CA ASN A 254 20.94 4.00 -12.25
C ASN A 254 22.15 4.28 -11.36
N ASP A 255 23.15 4.97 -11.89
CA ASP A 255 24.38 5.30 -11.17
C ASP A 255 24.12 6.28 -10.01
N CYS A 256 23.21 7.22 -10.20
CA CYS A 256 22.79 8.15 -9.16
C CYS A 256 22.12 7.42 -7.99
N ALA A 257 21.14 6.57 -8.26
CA ALA A 257 20.44 5.81 -7.22
C ALA A 257 21.41 4.92 -6.42
N ARG A 258 22.39 4.28 -7.08
CA ARG A 258 23.40 3.42 -6.42
C ARG A 258 24.31 4.13 -5.41
N LYS A 259 24.34 5.46 -5.41
CA LYS A 259 25.11 6.23 -4.40
C LYS A 259 24.45 6.21 -3.02
N PHE A 260 23.17 5.89 -2.95
CA PHE A 260 22.37 5.90 -1.73
C PHE A 260 21.88 4.47 -1.42
N PRO A 261 22.05 4.00 -0.17
CA PRO A 261 21.81 2.59 0.17
C PRO A 261 20.36 2.11 -0.05
N GLU A 262 19.40 3.01 0.09
CA GLU A 262 17.97 2.68 0.03
C GLU A 262 17.24 3.25 -1.19
N ALA A 263 17.90 4.14 -1.94
CA ALA A 263 17.31 4.77 -3.11
C ALA A 263 17.12 3.80 -4.26
N VAL A 264 16.03 4.01 -5.00
CA VAL A 264 15.81 3.37 -6.29
C VAL A 264 15.47 4.43 -7.34
N GLY A 265 15.99 4.21 -8.56
CA GLY A 265 15.74 5.06 -9.73
C GLY A 265 15.42 4.18 -10.93
N THR A 266 14.28 4.45 -11.59
CA THR A 266 13.79 3.59 -12.67
C THR A 266 13.34 4.41 -13.86
N VAL A 267 13.67 3.95 -15.07
CA VAL A 267 13.07 4.39 -16.33
C VAL A 267 12.15 3.28 -16.82
N GLY A 268 10.84 3.45 -16.60
CA GLY A 268 9.85 2.40 -16.86
C GLY A 268 9.27 2.44 -18.27
N ARG A 269 9.39 3.55 -18.98
CA ARG A 269 8.89 3.74 -20.36
C ARG A 269 9.87 4.57 -21.14
N ALA A 270 10.15 4.19 -22.39
CA ALA A 270 10.92 4.98 -23.34
C ALA A 270 10.32 4.86 -24.75
N GLU A 271 10.22 5.98 -25.45
CA GLU A 271 9.72 6.06 -26.82
C GLU A 271 10.71 6.84 -27.67
N VAL A 272 11.05 6.29 -28.84
CA VAL A 272 12.07 6.84 -29.75
C VAL A 272 11.41 7.26 -31.07
N GLY A 273 11.55 8.50 -31.42
CA GLY A 273 11.08 9.05 -32.70
C GLY A 273 12.24 9.39 -33.65
N PRO A 274 12.11 9.07 -34.94
CA PRO A 274 10.97 8.46 -35.66
C PRO A 274 10.99 6.91 -35.64
N GLY A 275 11.99 6.25 -35.04
CA GLY A 275 12.05 4.80 -34.95
C GLY A 275 12.48 4.07 -36.26
N SER A 276 13.28 4.74 -37.06
CA SER A 276 13.79 4.18 -38.32
C SER A 276 15.29 3.79 -38.20
N PRO A 277 15.72 2.61 -38.70
CA PRO A 277 17.08 2.12 -38.47
C PRO A 277 18.18 2.93 -39.18
N ASN A 278 17.84 3.77 -40.15
CA ASN A 278 18.78 4.60 -40.92
C ASN A 278 18.60 6.10 -40.68
N VAL A 279 17.89 6.49 -39.62
CA VAL A 279 17.67 7.88 -39.19
C VAL A 279 18.22 8.08 -37.80
N ILE A 280 18.99 9.14 -37.57
CA ILE A 280 19.42 9.58 -36.23
C ILE A 280 18.17 10.06 -35.50
N PRO A 281 17.84 9.52 -34.30
CA PRO A 281 16.64 9.93 -33.58
C PRO A 281 16.63 11.40 -33.23
N GLY A 282 15.53 12.09 -33.59
CA GLY A 282 15.32 13.50 -33.28
C GLY A 282 14.57 13.72 -31.97
N GLN A 283 13.91 12.71 -31.44
CA GLN A 283 13.18 12.85 -30.19
C GLN A 283 13.17 11.54 -29.39
N VAL A 284 13.35 11.66 -28.07
CA VAL A 284 13.10 10.55 -27.14
C VAL A 284 12.27 11.09 -25.98
N TYR A 285 11.23 10.35 -25.64
CA TYR A 285 10.46 10.53 -24.41
C TYR A 285 10.75 9.36 -23.48
N PHE A 286 10.92 9.64 -22.17
CA PHE A 286 10.95 8.58 -21.16
C PHE A 286 10.40 9.07 -19.83
N THR A 287 9.99 8.12 -18.96
CA THR A 287 9.55 8.40 -17.59
C THR A 287 10.66 8.11 -16.60
N LEU A 288 10.75 8.92 -15.57
CA LEU A 288 11.69 8.77 -14.46
C LEU A 288 10.91 8.59 -13.16
N ASP A 289 11.22 7.55 -12.40
CA ASP A 289 10.70 7.25 -11.06
C ASP A 289 11.87 7.26 -10.06
N LEU A 290 11.82 8.15 -9.06
CA LEU A 290 12.79 8.28 -7.98
C LEU A 290 12.11 8.01 -6.66
N ARG A 291 12.68 7.10 -5.83
CA ARG A 291 12.14 6.78 -4.50
C ARG A 291 13.26 6.64 -3.48
N ASP A 292 12.99 7.10 -2.26
CA ASP A 292 13.84 6.91 -1.08
C ASP A 292 13.01 7.18 0.19
N PRO A 293 13.32 6.52 1.34
CA PRO A 293 12.72 6.84 2.63
C PRO A 293 12.94 8.30 3.08
N ALA A 294 14.02 8.94 2.64
CA ALA A 294 14.37 10.32 2.97
C ALA A 294 14.13 11.25 1.77
N GLU A 295 13.22 12.21 1.88
CA GLU A 295 12.96 13.20 0.83
C GLU A 295 14.21 13.97 0.41
N SER A 296 15.12 14.27 1.34
CA SER A 296 16.39 14.95 1.04
C SER A 296 17.29 14.18 0.08
N VAL A 297 17.18 12.84 0.05
CA VAL A 297 17.89 12.01 -0.92
C VAL A 297 17.26 12.19 -2.30
N ILE A 298 15.91 12.16 -2.39
CA ILE A 298 15.22 12.42 -3.66
C ILE A 298 15.50 13.83 -4.17
N ASP A 299 15.52 14.85 -3.29
CA ASP A 299 15.92 16.23 -3.64
C ASP A 299 17.33 16.26 -4.25
N THR A 300 18.24 15.50 -3.67
CA THR A 300 19.63 15.38 -4.17
C THR A 300 19.66 14.70 -5.53
N MET A 301 18.95 13.57 -5.69
CA MET A 301 18.88 12.83 -6.96
C MET A 301 18.25 13.68 -8.08
N GLU A 302 17.19 14.42 -7.78
CA GLU A 302 16.54 15.34 -8.70
C GLU A 302 17.49 16.44 -9.16
N HIS A 303 18.20 17.07 -8.21
CA HIS A 303 19.17 18.11 -8.50
C HIS A 303 20.33 17.58 -9.35
N GLU A 304 20.88 16.41 -9.01
CA GLU A 304 21.94 15.77 -9.78
C GLU A 304 21.48 15.39 -11.19
N PHE A 305 20.23 14.89 -11.34
CA PHE A 305 19.64 14.58 -12.65
C PHE A 305 19.51 15.85 -13.51
N ALA A 306 18.98 16.93 -12.94
CA ALA A 306 18.86 18.21 -13.66
C ALA A 306 20.23 18.74 -14.12
N ALA A 307 21.25 18.62 -13.29
CA ALA A 307 22.61 18.99 -13.64
C ALA A 307 23.19 18.07 -14.75
N ALA A 308 22.93 16.78 -14.70
CA ALA A 308 23.32 15.83 -15.75
C ALA A 308 22.62 16.15 -17.09
N ALA A 309 21.31 16.43 -17.05
CA ALA A 309 20.54 16.81 -18.22
C ALA A 309 21.12 18.05 -18.89
N LYS A 310 21.47 19.08 -18.11
CA LYS A 310 22.10 20.30 -18.62
C LYS A 310 23.47 20.03 -19.27
N ARG A 311 24.30 19.15 -18.67
CA ARG A 311 25.61 18.76 -19.27
C ARG A 311 25.39 18.01 -20.58
N VAL A 312 24.52 16.98 -20.60
CA VAL A 312 24.23 16.19 -21.80
C VAL A 312 23.67 17.09 -22.93
N ALA A 313 22.77 18.01 -22.57
CA ALA A 313 22.25 18.99 -23.51
C ALA A 313 23.35 19.84 -24.16
N GLY A 314 24.29 20.37 -23.37
CA GLY A 314 25.42 21.17 -23.87
C GLY A 314 26.38 20.35 -24.74
N ASP A 315 26.74 19.14 -24.29
CA ASP A 315 27.70 18.27 -24.98
C ASP A 315 27.21 17.78 -26.36
N LEU A 316 25.92 17.55 -26.50
CA LEU A 316 25.30 16.96 -27.70
C LEU A 316 24.44 17.94 -28.52
N GLY A 317 24.33 19.20 -28.05
CA GLY A 317 23.50 20.22 -28.70
C GLY A 317 22.02 19.85 -28.71
N LEU A 318 21.51 19.32 -27.59
CA LEU A 318 20.13 18.86 -27.42
C LEU A 318 19.31 19.86 -26.59
N ASP A 319 18.00 19.78 -26.72
CA ASP A 319 17.04 20.42 -25.80
C ASP A 319 16.40 19.33 -24.93
N ILE A 320 16.48 19.51 -23.60
CA ILE A 320 16.00 18.51 -22.64
C ILE A 320 15.01 19.17 -21.68
N ALA A 321 13.76 18.73 -21.77
CA ALA A 321 12.70 19.11 -20.86
C ALA A 321 12.49 18.01 -19.79
N PHE A 322 12.32 18.45 -18.52
CA PHE A 322 12.13 17.61 -17.36
C PHE A 322 10.96 18.18 -16.55
N LYS A 323 9.86 17.42 -16.45
CA LYS A 323 8.62 17.88 -15.83
C LYS A 323 8.12 16.92 -14.78
N PRO A 324 7.75 17.37 -13.56
CA PRO A 324 7.13 16.51 -12.56
C PRO A 324 5.72 16.08 -13.00
N ILE A 325 5.38 14.80 -12.76
CA ILE A 325 4.03 14.22 -12.96
C ILE A 325 3.35 14.05 -11.61
N SER A 326 4.07 13.48 -10.63
CA SER A 326 3.56 13.19 -9.30
C SER A 326 4.67 13.32 -8.26
N ALA A 327 4.29 13.73 -7.06
CA ALA A 327 5.17 13.76 -5.90
C ALA A 327 4.36 13.32 -4.67
N GLU A 328 4.76 12.19 -4.11
CA GLU A 328 4.22 11.68 -2.85
C GLU A 328 5.29 11.85 -1.77
N PRO A 329 5.02 12.64 -0.72
CA PRO A 329 5.98 12.84 0.36
C PRO A 329 6.20 11.56 1.17
N ALA A 330 7.35 11.46 1.83
CA ALA A 330 7.57 10.42 2.83
C ALA A 330 6.58 10.57 3.99
N VAL A 331 6.02 9.45 4.43
CA VAL A 331 5.12 9.40 5.58
C VAL A 331 5.86 8.80 6.76
N ARG A 332 5.80 9.45 7.92
CA ARG A 332 6.26 8.87 9.19
C ARG A 332 5.03 8.48 10.00
N PHE A 333 5.01 7.25 10.44
CA PHE A 333 3.95 6.76 11.30
C PHE A 333 4.11 7.27 12.74
N ASP A 334 3.00 7.20 13.50
CA ASP A 334 2.97 7.64 14.88
C ASP A 334 3.94 6.83 15.76
N ALA A 335 4.81 7.52 16.48
CA ALA A 335 5.88 6.89 17.25
C ALA A 335 5.33 5.95 18.33
N GLU A 336 4.19 6.30 18.98
CA GLU A 336 3.60 5.44 20.00
C GLU A 336 3.00 4.17 19.40
N CYS A 337 2.35 4.28 18.24
CA CYS A 337 1.83 3.11 17.51
C CYS A 337 2.97 2.20 17.04
N VAL A 338 4.05 2.77 16.49
CA VAL A 338 5.26 2.03 16.08
C VAL A 338 5.91 1.34 17.28
N ASP A 339 6.08 2.04 18.42
CA ASP A 339 6.63 1.45 19.64
C ASP A 339 5.73 0.36 20.20
N THR A 340 4.41 0.49 20.05
CA THR A 340 3.45 -0.53 20.46
C THR A 340 3.62 -1.80 19.63
N VAL A 341 3.78 -1.69 18.30
CA VAL A 341 4.05 -2.84 17.42
C VAL A 341 5.40 -3.50 17.77
N ARG A 342 6.43 -2.70 18.02
CA ARG A 342 7.76 -3.21 18.41
C ARG A 342 7.71 -3.99 19.73
N ALA A 343 7.00 -3.45 20.71
CA ALA A 343 6.78 -4.13 22.01
C ALA A 343 5.96 -5.40 21.83
N ALA A 344 4.92 -5.38 20.99
CA ALA A 344 4.07 -6.54 20.69
C ALA A 344 4.87 -7.68 20.05
N ALA A 345 5.72 -7.39 19.05
CA ALA A 345 6.61 -8.38 18.44
C ALA A 345 7.55 -9.02 19.48
N LYS A 346 8.16 -8.19 20.32
CA LYS A 346 9.07 -8.66 21.40
C LYS A 346 8.36 -9.54 22.42
N VAL A 347 7.17 -9.15 22.90
CA VAL A 347 6.41 -9.92 23.89
C VAL A 347 5.90 -11.23 23.34
N SER A 348 5.57 -11.25 22.04
CA SER A 348 5.17 -12.47 21.31
C SER A 348 6.35 -13.39 20.98
N GLY A 349 7.60 -12.98 21.22
CA GLY A 349 8.79 -13.80 21.04
C GLY A 349 9.32 -13.81 19.60
N PHE A 350 8.82 -12.95 18.72
CA PHE A 350 9.25 -12.88 17.32
C PHE A 350 10.45 -11.97 17.11
N THR A 351 11.34 -12.38 16.21
CA THR A 351 12.42 -11.53 15.72
C THR A 351 11.85 -10.42 14.86
N SER A 352 12.34 -9.18 15.04
CA SER A 352 11.82 -8.05 14.27
C SER A 352 12.93 -7.09 13.84
N ARG A 353 12.61 -6.25 12.85
CA ARG A 353 13.40 -5.07 12.48
C ARG A 353 12.47 -3.90 12.17
N ASP A 354 12.98 -2.68 12.32
CA ASP A 354 12.35 -1.48 11.78
C ASP A 354 12.52 -1.46 10.26
N ILE A 355 11.47 -1.09 9.54
CA ILE A 355 11.47 -1.04 8.08
C ILE A 355 10.58 0.11 7.60
N VAL A 356 10.94 0.71 6.47
CA VAL A 356 10.09 1.68 5.76
C VAL A 356 9.39 0.95 4.61
N SER A 357 8.07 1.13 4.47
CA SER A 357 7.35 0.57 3.33
C SER A 357 7.81 1.24 2.03
N ARG A 358 8.05 0.41 1.03
CA ARG A 358 8.39 0.85 -0.34
C ARG A 358 7.17 0.91 -1.26
N ALA A 359 6.02 0.45 -0.77
CA ALA A 359 4.72 0.52 -1.42
C ALA A 359 3.78 1.47 -0.68
N GLY A 360 2.76 2.01 -1.38
CA GLY A 360 1.65 2.70 -0.74
C GLY A 360 0.70 1.70 -0.10
N HIS A 361 0.03 2.11 0.98
CA HIS A 361 -0.99 1.35 1.71
C HIS A 361 -2.05 2.31 2.23
N ASP A 362 -3.23 1.81 2.58
CA ASP A 362 -4.30 2.64 3.17
C ASP A 362 -3.82 3.39 4.42
N ALA A 363 -2.93 2.79 5.20
CA ALA A 363 -2.25 3.40 6.34
C ALA A 363 -1.57 4.74 5.98
N THR A 364 -1.12 4.93 4.73
CA THR A 364 -0.52 6.18 4.25
C THR A 364 -1.46 7.36 4.39
N TYR A 365 -2.72 7.20 3.98
CA TYR A 365 -3.71 8.27 4.11
C TYR A 365 -4.29 8.34 5.52
N ILE A 366 -4.56 7.19 6.13
CA ILE A 366 -5.15 7.15 7.48
C ILE A 366 -4.23 7.78 8.52
N SER A 367 -2.91 7.71 8.35
CA SER A 367 -1.94 8.39 9.24
C SER A 367 -2.10 9.92 9.31
N ARG A 368 -2.82 10.53 8.35
CA ARG A 368 -3.11 11.96 8.35
C ARG A 368 -4.22 12.36 9.33
N VAL A 369 -5.05 11.40 9.75
CA VAL A 369 -6.25 11.64 10.57
C VAL A 369 -6.33 10.79 11.83
N ALA A 370 -5.47 9.78 11.97
CA ALA A 370 -5.36 8.92 13.15
C ALA A 370 -3.92 8.48 13.40
N PRO A 371 -3.48 8.28 14.65
CA PRO A 371 -2.23 7.60 14.95
C PRO A 371 -2.20 6.23 14.28
N THR A 372 -1.12 5.93 13.55
CA THR A 372 -1.08 4.76 12.66
C THR A 372 0.28 4.05 12.73
N ALA A 373 0.28 2.74 12.62
CA ALA A 373 1.46 1.92 12.33
C ALA A 373 1.07 0.71 11.48
N MET A 374 2.07 0.07 10.86
CA MET A 374 1.89 -1.16 10.11
C MET A 374 2.82 -2.26 10.62
N ILE A 375 2.46 -3.49 10.29
CA ILE A 375 3.19 -4.71 10.61
C ILE A 375 3.43 -5.44 9.29
N PHE A 376 4.69 -5.76 8.98
CA PHE A 376 5.00 -6.61 7.84
C PHE A 376 5.36 -8.02 8.27
N VAL A 377 4.98 -8.98 7.42
CA VAL A 377 5.49 -10.36 7.44
C VAL A 377 6.27 -10.65 6.16
N PRO A 378 7.22 -11.59 6.18
CA PRO A 378 8.00 -11.93 4.99
C PRO A 378 7.13 -12.36 3.82
N CYS A 379 7.60 -12.02 2.63
CA CYS A 379 7.04 -12.44 1.35
C CYS A 379 8.13 -13.20 0.59
N LYS A 380 7.83 -14.41 0.15
CA LYS A 380 8.79 -15.29 -0.50
C LYS A 380 9.40 -14.64 -1.73
N ASP A 381 10.74 -14.59 -1.79
CA ASP A 381 11.52 -13.95 -2.86
C ASP A 381 11.15 -12.46 -3.08
N GLY A 382 10.42 -11.83 -2.16
CA GLY A 382 9.90 -10.49 -2.30
C GLY A 382 8.84 -10.32 -3.39
N ILE A 383 8.26 -11.41 -3.88
CA ILE A 383 7.29 -11.41 -4.99
C ILE A 383 5.92 -10.97 -4.49
N SER A 384 5.39 -9.88 -5.06
CA SER A 384 4.01 -9.44 -4.92
C SER A 384 3.45 -8.94 -6.26
N HIS A 385 2.14 -8.63 -6.33
CA HIS A 385 1.42 -8.32 -7.56
C HIS A 385 1.59 -9.42 -8.64
N ASN A 386 1.70 -10.65 -8.18
CA ASN A 386 1.96 -11.83 -8.99
C ASN A 386 1.25 -13.06 -8.39
N GLU A 387 0.78 -13.95 -9.23
CA GLU A 387 0.10 -15.18 -8.81
C GLU A 387 1.00 -16.13 -8.01
N ALA A 388 2.35 -15.96 -8.08
CA ALA A 388 3.34 -16.72 -7.30
C ALA A 388 3.62 -16.15 -5.90
N GLU A 389 2.99 -15.03 -5.53
CA GLU A 389 3.09 -14.43 -4.20
C GLU A 389 2.80 -15.46 -3.11
N PHE A 390 3.65 -15.50 -2.09
CA PHE A 390 3.50 -16.47 -1.01
C PHE A 390 4.04 -15.94 0.31
N SER A 391 3.27 -16.17 1.37
CA SER A 391 3.66 -16.05 2.76
C SER A 391 3.20 -17.31 3.49
N SER A 392 4.03 -17.90 4.37
CA SER A 392 3.67 -19.14 5.03
C SER A 392 2.58 -18.94 6.10
N LYS A 393 1.92 -20.04 6.50
CA LYS A 393 0.94 -20.02 7.58
C LYS A 393 1.54 -19.46 8.87
N GLU A 394 2.76 -19.85 9.18
CA GLU A 394 3.48 -19.40 10.38
C GLU A 394 3.78 -17.91 10.32
N GLN A 395 4.17 -17.40 9.16
CA GLN A 395 4.41 -15.96 8.94
C GLN A 395 3.12 -15.14 9.06
N CYS A 396 2.04 -15.59 8.43
CA CYS A 396 0.72 -14.96 8.56
C CYS A 396 0.23 -14.95 10.02
N ALA A 397 0.41 -16.09 10.72
CA ALA A 397 0.03 -16.23 12.13
C ALA A 397 0.88 -15.33 13.04
N ALA A 398 2.19 -15.21 12.79
CA ALA A 398 3.07 -14.31 13.53
C ALA A 398 2.62 -12.86 13.40
N GLY A 399 2.31 -12.39 12.20
CA GLY A 399 1.78 -11.04 11.96
C GLY A 399 0.45 -10.81 12.66
N ALA A 400 -0.48 -11.75 12.56
CA ALA A 400 -1.80 -11.65 13.21
C ALA A 400 -1.69 -11.65 14.75
N GLN A 401 -0.74 -12.43 15.32
CA GLN A 401 -0.46 -12.41 16.76
C GLN A 401 0.08 -11.06 17.22
N VAL A 402 1.00 -10.46 16.45
CA VAL A 402 1.54 -9.13 16.75
C VAL A 402 0.45 -8.07 16.63
N LEU A 403 -0.42 -8.16 15.61
CA LEU A 403 -1.57 -7.26 15.46
C LEU A 403 -2.49 -7.32 16.68
N LEU A 404 -2.89 -8.52 17.11
CA LEU A 404 -3.73 -8.71 18.31
C LEU A 404 -3.06 -8.12 19.54
N GLN A 405 -1.77 -8.41 19.75
CA GLN A 405 -1.04 -7.91 20.93
C GLN A 405 -0.89 -6.39 20.89
N ALA A 406 -0.63 -5.79 19.73
CA ALA A 406 -0.54 -4.34 19.56
C ALA A 406 -1.87 -3.65 19.89
N VAL A 407 -3.00 -4.20 19.41
CA VAL A 407 -4.34 -3.72 19.74
C VAL A 407 -4.60 -3.76 21.23
N LEU A 408 -4.30 -4.88 21.91
CA LEU A 408 -4.50 -5.03 23.35
C LEU A 408 -3.62 -4.06 24.16
N ASP A 409 -2.39 -3.84 23.72
CA ASP A 409 -1.47 -2.91 24.40
C ASP A 409 -1.92 -1.47 24.22
N TYR A 410 -2.38 -1.10 23.02
CA TYR A 410 -2.91 0.24 22.75
C TYR A 410 -4.23 0.49 23.49
N ASP A 411 -5.13 -0.49 23.54
CA ASP A 411 -6.38 -0.43 24.29
C ASP A 411 -6.14 -0.17 25.80
N ARG A 412 -5.12 -0.82 26.39
CA ARG A 412 -4.71 -0.56 27.77
C ARG A 412 -4.21 0.87 27.98
N LYS A 413 -3.48 1.42 27.01
CA LYS A 413 -3.03 2.82 27.05
C LYS A 413 -4.22 3.79 26.97
N LEU A 414 -5.22 3.48 26.15
CA LEU A 414 -6.47 4.27 26.10
C LEU A 414 -7.21 4.19 27.42
N ALA A 415 -7.34 3.01 28.03
CA ALA A 415 -7.96 2.84 29.33
C ALA A 415 -7.25 3.67 30.42
N ALA A 416 -5.91 3.70 30.41
CA ALA A 416 -5.16 4.54 31.35
C ALA A 416 -5.38 6.04 31.12
N ARG A 417 -5.56 6.50 29.88
CA ARG A 417 -5.80 7.92 29.54
C ARG A 417 -7.22 8.40 29.85
N PHE A 418 -8.21 7.53 29.68
CA PHE A 418 -9.63 7.90 29.74
C PHE A 418 -10.38 7.23 30.90
N GLY A 419 -9.76 6.28 31.60
CA GLY A 419 -10.37 5.53 32.70
C GLY A 419 -10.38 6.26 34.04
N GLU A 420 -9.63 7.35 34.19
CA GLU A 420 -9.53 8.17 35.42
C GLU A 420 -10.46 9.40 35.41
N LYS A 421 -11.41 9.48 34.48
CA LYS A 421 -12.40 10.58 34.40
C LYS A 421 -13.79 10.13 34.78
#